data_341d4f31ce9182aac9c02aa6dffc1416
#
_entry.id   341d4f31ce9182aac9c02aa6dffc1416
#
_cell.length_a   1.000
_cell.length_b   1.000
_cell.length_c   1.000
_cell.angle_alpha   90.00
_cell.angle_beta   90.00
_cell.angle_gamma   90.00
#
_symmetry.space_group_name_H-M   'P 1'
#
loop_
_entity.id
_entity.type
_entity.pdbx_description
1 polymer ?
#
loop_
_entity_poly.entity_id
_entity_poly.type
_entity_poly.pdbx_seq_one_letter_code
_entity_poly.pdbx_strand_id
1 'polypeptide(L)'
;KYGIYLESEANIESHEYFYGKSSLSHVPEFQDAHVDRVMAMARQLVNNPCIVIWSLGNEAGRGHNFVVAYDSLKAYDASRPVQYERNNDIVDMGSNQYPSIAWTRDAVKGKMGIKYPFHISEYAHSMGNAVGNLVDYWDAIESTNFFMGGAIWDWIDQSMYNYTKEGKRYVAYGGDFGDTPNDGQFVMNGIIFGDLTPKPQYFEVKKVYQYIGTTWKDAKKATLDVFNKNYYSDDLSSYNMAYTLTADGLTVKKGNLELGSVPARTHKYITIDGLNEGLDPNKEYLLHVTYTLKHDMPWARAGYVQAEEQLPVQMAETRPTIAVQGKVNVSAPKGNKLVMSGPTFTTTFDLVKGTIYNLQYDGKTIIADGCGPELNAFRAWTNNDNWAYEGWYANGLNNLQHKCTSHTTHVNKDGSVSIVFNVESQAPHGYRLEGGNANWKRLVEFKDKPLGR
;
A
#
# COMPACT_ATOMS: atom_id res chain seq x y z
N LYS A 1 -14.08 -2.15 -26.73
CA LYS A 1 -13.48 -3.46 -27.08
C LYS A 1 -13.11 -4.25 -25.85
N TYR A 2 -12.53 -3.59 -24.84
CA TYR A 2 -12.08 -4.22 -23.59
C TYR A 2 -12.98 -3.92 -22.39
N GLY A 3 -14.04 -3.11 -22.54
CA GLY A 3 -14.95 -2.75 -21.45
C GLY A 3 -14.36 -1.74 -20.44
N ILE A 4 -13.30 -1.03 -20.80
CA ILE A 4 -12.66 -0.03 -19.93
C ILE A 4 -13.36 1.32 -20.14
N TYR A 5 -13.80 1.95 -19.05
CA TYR A 5 -14.26 3.33 -19.03
C TYR A 5 -13.07 4.27 -18.81
N LEU A 6 -13.14 5.44 -19.43
CA LEU A 6 -12.07 6.43 -19.40
C LEU A 6 -12.60 7.78 -18.91
N GLU A 7 -11.82 8.44 -18.12
CA GLU A 7 -11.86 9.87 -17.88
C GLU A 7 -10.80 10.51 -18.76
N SER A 8 -11.16 11.55 -19.51
CA SER A 8 -10.21 12.28 -20.32
C SER A 8 -9.97 13.66 -19.73
N GLU A 9 -8.71 14.00 -19.54
CA GLU A 9 -8.29 15.25 -18.91
C GLU A 9 -7.65 16.18 -19.92
N ALA A 10 -8.00 17.46 -19.82
CA ALA A 10 -7.41 18.52 -20.62
C ALA A 10 -5.97 18.79 -20.15
N ASN A 11 -5.08 19.09 -21.11
CA ASN A 11 -3.68 19.40 -20.84
C ASN A 11 -3.53 20.80 -20.20
N ILE A 12 -3.99 20.91 -18.94
CA ILE A 12 -3.88 22.12 -18.12
C ILE A 12 -3.37 21.72 -16.75
N GLU A 13 -2.12 22.08 -16.47
CA GLU A 13 -1.50 21.95 -15.16
C GLU A 13 -0.49 23.06 -14.97
N SER A 14 -0.70 23.93 -13.97
CA SER A 14 0.22 25.02 -13.65
C SER A 14 0.74 24.96 -12.21
N HIS A 15 0.46 23.89 -11.50
CA HIS A 15 0.92 23.52 -10.17
C HIS A 15 0.71 24.64 -9.14
N GLU A 16 -0.54 24.98 -8.87
CA GLU A 16 -0.98 26.11 -8.02
C GLU A 16 -0.32 26.19 -6.64
N TYR A 17 0.17 25.07 -6.11
CA TYR A 17 0.85 25.02 -4.81
C TYR A 17 2.02 26.00 -4.69
N PHE A 18 2.67 26.32 -5.82
CA PHE A 18 3.78 27.25 -5.85
C PHE A 18 3.34 28.69 -6.17
N TYR A 19 2.21 28.86 -6.85
CA TYR A 19 1.79 30.15 -7.42
C TYR A 19 0.54 30.72 -6.76
N GLY A 20 -0.30 29.92 -6.10
CA GLY A 20 -1.54 30.36 -5.45
C GLY A 20 -2.43 31.20 -6.38
N LYS A 21 -2.77 32.41 -5.97
CA LYS A 21 -3.59 33.34 -6.78
C LYS A 21 -2.88 33.89 -8.03
N SER A 22 -1.58 33.69 -8.17
CA SER A 22 -0.82 33.98 -9.39
C SER A 22 -0.86 32.84 -10.40
N SER A 23 -1.55 31.74 -10.09
CA SER A 23 -1.79 30.66 -11.04
C SER A 23 -2.46 31.18 -12.31
N LEU A 24 -2.07 30.61 -13.47
CA LEU A 24 -2.53 31.05 -14.79
C LEU A 24 -4.05 31.03 -14.95
N SER A 25 -4.75 30.21 -14.18
CA SER A 25 -6.21 30.16 -14.20
C SER A 25 -6.90 31.43 -13.73
N HIS A 26 -6.18 32.32 -13.00
CA HIS A 26 -6.65 33.62 -12.54
C HIS A 26 -6.25 34.79 -13.49
N VAL A 27 -5.40 34.51 -14.49
CA VAL A 27 -4.87 35.51 -15.41
C VAL A 27 -5.74 35.56 -16.66
N PRO A 28 -6.44 36.71 -16.95
CA PRO A 28 -7.40 36.77 -18.05
C PRO A 28 -6.78 36.49 -19.42
N GLU A 29 -5.51 36.85 -19.63
CA GLU A 29 -4.77 36.59 -20.88
C GLU A 29 -4.61 35.12 -21.21
N PHE A 30 -4.75 34.23 -20.25
CA PHE A 30 -4.72 32.79 -20.43
C PHE A 30 -6.09 32.13 -20.58
N GLN A 31 -7.20 32.91 -20.56
CA GLN A 31 -8.55 32.36 -20.67
C GLN A 31 -8.74 31.56 -21.97
N ASP A 32 -8.38 32.15 -23.10
CA ASP A 32 -8.53 31.50 -24.40
C ASP A 32 -7.70 30.21 -24.48
N ALA A 33 -6.52 30.18 -23.87
CA ALA A 33 -5.68 28.97 -23.81
C ALA A 33 -6.33 27.85 -22.97
N HIS A 34 -7.01 28.17 -21.86
CA HIS A 34 -7.76 27.18 -21.07
C HIS A 34 -8.93 26.62 -21.87
N VAL A 35 -9.73 27.50 -22.50
CA VAL A 35 -10.85 27.09 -23.35
C VAL A 35 -10.36 26.22 -24.51
N ASP A 36 -9.32 26.64 -25.23
CA ASP A 36 -8.80 25.92 -26.37
C ASP A 36 -8.34 24.49 -26.01
N ARG A 37 -7.60 24.32 -24.90
CA ARG A 37 -7.13 22.99 -24.45
C ARG A 37 -8.27 22.06 -24.09
N VAL A 38 -9.27 22.54 -23.34
CA VAL A 38 -10.47 21.77 -22.99
C VAL A 38 -11.26 21.40 -24.26
N MET A 39 -11.47 22.36 -25.16
CA MET A 39 -12.20 22.13 -26.41
C MET A 39 -11.45 21.26 -27.42
N ALA A 40 -10.12 21.35 -27.48
CA ALA A 40 -9.32 20.46 -28.31
C ALA A 40 -9.47 18.98 -27.87
N MET A 41 -9.39 18.71 -26.57
CA MET A 41 -9.66 17.40 -26.00
C MET A 41 -11.07 16.91 -26.38
N ALA A 42 -12.11 17.72 -26.12
CA ALA A 42 -13.49 17.34 -26.36
C ALA A 42 -13.77 17.06 -27.85
N ARG A 43 -13.34 17.97 -28.75
CA ARG A 43 -13.52 17.81 -30.22
C ARG A 43 -12.83 16.57 -30.76
N GLN A 44 -11.64 16.25 -30.26
CA GLN A 44 -10.90 15.06 -30.68
C GLN A 44 -11.58 13.76 -30.21
N LEU A 45 -12.16 13.75 -29.02
CA LEU A 45 -12.49 12.54 -28.31
C LEU A 45 -13.98 12.29 -28.11
N VAL A 46 -14.87 13.23 -28.45
CA VAL A 46 -16.33 13.16 -28.21
C VAL A 46 -16.99 11.89 -28.82
N ASN A 47 -16.46 11.36 -29.92
CA ASN A 47 -16.97 10.16 -30.57
C ASN A 47 -16.48 8.84 -29.95
N ASN A 48 -15.70 8.89 -28.86
CA ASN A 48 -15.24 7.69 -28.15
C ASN A 48 -16.21 7.39 -27.00
N PRO A 49 -17.08 6.37 -27.13
CA PRO A 49 -18.10 6.07 -26.11
C PRO A 49 -17.53 5.52 -24.81
N CYS A 50 -16.25 5.12 -24.78
CA CYS A 50 -15.57 4.70 -23.56
C CYS A 50 -15.22 5.89 -22.64
N ILE A 51 -15.17 7.11 -23.16
CA ILE A 51 -14.98 8.30 -22.34
C ILE A 51 -16.31 8.66 -21.69
N VAL A 52 -16.36 8.59 -20.39
CA VAL A 52 -17.59 8.78 -19.60
C VAL A 52 -17.53 10.05 -18.73
N ILE A 53 -16.33 10.61 -18.52
CA ILE A 53 -16.09 11.82 -17.72
C ILE A 53 -15.09 12.72 -18.45
N TRP A 54 -15.33 14.03 -18.40
CA TRP A 54 -14.37 15.04 -18.79
C TRP A 54 -13.71 15.66 -17.56
N SER A 55 -12.41 15.85 -17.58
CA SER A 55 -11.65 16.62 -16.59
C SER A 55 -11.12 17.90 -17.21
N LEU A 56 -11.30 19.02 -16.50
CA LEU A 56 -10.83 20.33 -16.98
C LEU A 56 -9.32 20.51 -16.85
N GLY A 57 -8.64 19.70 -16.07
CA GLY A 57 -7.21 19.78 -15.83
C GLY A 57 -6.83 19.35 -14.42
N ASN A 58 -5.58 19.60 -14.03
CA ASN A 58 -5.00 19.20 -12.77
C ASN A 58 -4.23 20.36 -12.11
N GLU A 59 -4.34 20.49 -10.77
CA GLU A 59 -3.53 21.34 -9.90
C GLU A 59 -3.28 22.78 -10.40
N ALA A 60 -4.27 23.40 -11.06
CA ALA A 60 -4.09 24.67 -11.76
C ALA A 60 -4.87 25.86 -11.13
N GLY A 61 -5.37 25.70 -9.89
CA GLY A 61 -6.05 26.75 -9.13
C GLY A 61 -7.53 26.89 -9.43
N ARG A 62 -8.19 27.82 -8.72
CA ARG A 62 -9.65 28.03 -8.74
C ARG A 62 -10.07 29.21 -9.61
N GLY A 63 -9.26 29.57 -10.61
CA GLY A 63 -9.44 30.79 -11.38
C GLY A 63 -10.65 30.77 -12.31
N HIS A 64 -11.09 31.98 -12.68
CA HIS A 64 -12.27 32.19 -13.55
C HIS A 64 -12.12 31.52 -14.93
N ASN A 65 -10.91 31.33 -15.42
CA ASN A 65 -10.68 30.68 -16.72
C ASN A 65 -11.29 29.27 -16.79
N PHE A 66 -11.33 28.55 -15.66
CA PHE A 66 -12.00 27.24 -15.59
C PHE A 66 -13.52 27.34 -15.65
N VAL A 67 -14.12 28.42 -15.16
CA VAL A 67 -15.57 28.66 -15.32
C VAL A 67 -15.92 28.77 -16.79
N VAL A 68 -15.18 29.62 -17.53
CA VAL A 68 -15.41 29.80 -18.98
C VAL A 68 -15.13 28.53 -19.79
N ALA A 69 -14.09 27.77 -19.41
CA ALA A 69 -13.78 26.50 -20.03
C ALA A 69 -14.89 25.46 -19.79
N TYR A 70 -15.42 25.35 -18.56
CA TYR A 70 -16.56 24.51 -18.22
C TYR A 70 -17.80 24.86 -19.03
N ASP A 71 -18.18 26.15 -19.07
CA ASP A 71 -19.35 26.61 -19.83
C ASP A 71 -19.22 26.27 -21.32
N SER A 72 -18.03 26.48 -21.89
CA SER A 72 -17.73 26.15 -23.29
C SER A 72 -17.84 24.65 -23.57
N LEU A 73 -17.33 23.83 -22.66
CA LEU A 73 -17.40 22.37 -22.77
C LEU A 73 -18.85 21.88 -22.68
N LYS A 74 -19.62 22.37 -21.71
CA LYS A 74 -21.04 21.98 -21.52
C LYS A 74 -21.92 22.46 -22.67
N ALA A 75 -21.62 23.58 -23.29
CA ALA A 75 -22.29 24.02 -24.51
C ALA A 75 -22.03 23.10 -25.71
N TYR A 76 -20.86 22.47 -25.75
CA TYR A 76 -20.48 21.52 -26.80
C TYR A 76 -20.96 20.09 -26.53
N ASP A 77 -20.72 19.58 -25.31
CA ASP A 77 -21.12 18.23 -24.88
C ASP A 77 -21.79 18.25 -23.50
N ALA A 78 -23.12 18.30 -23.47
CA ALA A 78 -23.91 18.22 -22.26
C ALA A 78 -24.12 16.79 -21.74
N SER A 79 -23.71 15.77 -22.50
CA SER A 79 -24.02 14.36 -22.22
C SER A 79 -23.14 13.74 -21.13
N ARG A 80 -21.93 14.24 -20.95
CA ARG A 80 -20.96 13.71 -19.98
C ARG A 80 -20.79 14.64 -18.79
N PRO A 81 -20.64 14.10 -17.57
CA PRO A 81 -20.28 14.89 -16.41
C PRO A 81 -18.84 15.40 -16.52
N VAL A 82 -18.61 16.54 -15.88
CA VAL A 82 -17.31 17.20 -15.82
C VAL A 82 -16.84 17.23 -14.38
N GLN A 83 -15.57 16.97 -14.16
CA GLN A 83 -14.88 17.10 -12.88
C GLN A 83 -13.74 18.12 -12.94
N TYR A 84 -13.36 18.65 -11.80
CA TYR A 84 -12.15 19.40 -11.54
C TYR A 84 -11.92 19.49 -10.03
N GLU A 85 -10.87 18.85 -9.53
CA GLU A 85 -10.67 18.64 -8.08
C GLU A 85 -10.42 19.93 -7.30
N ARG A 86 -9.86 20.96 -7.93
CA ARG A 86 -9.61 22.25 -7.27
C ARG A 86 -10.86 23.12 -7.13
N ASN A 87 -11.90 22.87 -7.92
CA ASN A 87 -13.12 23.68 -7.87
C ASN A 87 -14.39 22.87 -8.15
N ASN A 88 -14.81 22.07 -7.17
CA ASN A 88 -16.03 21.28 -7.27
C ASN A 88 -17.31 22.12 -7.46
N ASP A 89 -17.27 23.43 -7.13
CA ASP A 89 -18.48 24.28 -7.18
C ASP A 89 -18.94 24.53 -8.61
N ILE A 90 -18.01 24.58 -9.58
CA ILE A 90 -18.30 24.91 -10.98
C ILE A 90 -18.61 23.69 -11.85
N VAL A 91 -18.36 22.47 -11.39
CA VAL A 91 -18.44 21.24 -12.19
C VAL A 91 -19.58 20.33 -11.76
N ASP A 92 -19.87 19.27 -12.54
CA ASP A 92 -21.03 18.43 -12.33
C ASP A 92 -20.88 17.46 -11.15
N MET A 93 -19.67 16.98 -10.89
CA MET A 93 -19.38 15.95 -9.89
C MET A 93 -18.30 16.39 -8.92
N GLY A 94 -18.24 15.73 -7.76
CA GLY A 94 -17.21 15.99 -6.75
C GLY A 94 -15.95 15.17 -7.00
N SER A 95 -14.81 15.76 -6.65
CA SER A 95 -13.54 15.05 -6.61
C SER A 95 -12.60 15.61 -5.52
N ASN A 96 -11.63 14.80 -5.11
CA ASN A 96 -10.55 15.20 -4.22
C ASN A 96 -9.27 14.49 -4.64
N GLN A 97 -8.14 15.11 -4.39
CA GLN A 97 -6.82 14.58 -4.69
C GLN A 97 -6.12 14.20 -3.38
N TYR A 98 -5.58 12.99 -3.32
CA TYR A 98 -4.89 12.43 -2.15
C TYR A 98 -5.61 12.60 -0.80
N PRO A 99 -6.93 12.34 -0.69
CA PRO A 99 -7.58 12.35 0.61
C PRO A 99 -6.99 11.26 1.51
N SER A 100 -6.94 11.51 2.81
CA SER A 100 -6.58 10.45 3.75
C SER A 100 -7.68 9.39 3.87
N ILE A 101 -7.34 8.17 4.30
CA ILE A 101 -8.33 7.10 4.58
C ILE A 101 -9.37 7.57 5.61
N ALA A 102 -8.95 8.32 6.63
CA ALA A 102 -9.86 8.88 7.63
C ALA A 102 -10.86 9.85 6.99
N TRP A 103 -10.38 10.75 6.12
CA TRP A 103 -11.24 11.66 5.36
C TRP A 103 -12.22 10.88 4.48
N THR A 104 -11.74 9.87 3.74
CA THR A 104 -12.58 9.04 2.86
C THR A 104 -13.66 8.32 3.65
N ARG A 105 -13.34 7.73 4.80
CA ARG A 105 -14.31 7.10 5.72
C ARG A 105 -15.35 8.09 6.28
N ASP A 106 -14.99 9.34 6.46
CA ASP A 106 -15.94 10.37 6.88
C ASP A 106 -16.77 10.90 5.70
N ALA A 107 -16.19 10.98 4.51
CA ALA A 107 -16.90 11.38 3.29
C ALA A 107 -18.05 10.42 2.95
N VAL A 108 -17.81 9.10 3.00
CA VAL A 108 -18.86 8.10 2.75
C VAL A 108 -19.98 8.10 3.80
N LYS A 109 -19.74 8.69 4.98
CA LYS A 109 -20.74 8.90 6.03
C LYS A 109 -21.47 10.24 5.92
N GLY A 110 -21.22 11.00 4.85
CA GLY A 110 -21.84 12.31 4.61
C GLY A 110 -21.28 13.46 5.46
N LYS A 111 -20.14 13.29 6.14
CA LYS A 111 -19.61 14.31 7.04
C LYS A 111 -18.80 15.42 6.35
N MET A 112 -18.38 15.20 5.09
CA MET A 112 -17.44 16.09 4.39
C MET A 112 -18.09 17.04 3.41
N GLY A 113 -19.43 17.03 3.28
CA GLY A 113 -20.17 17.92 2.38
C GLY A 113 -19.78 17.78 0.90
N ILE A 114 -19.44 16.58 0.46
CA ILE A 114 -19.00 16.30 -0.91
C ILE A 114 -20.17 16.36 -1.90
N LYS A 115 -19.86 16.72 -3.16
CA LYS A 115 -20.81 16.69 -4.26
C LYS A 115 -20.91 15.29 -4.86
N TYR A 116 -22.09 14.83 -5.21
CA TYR A 116 -22.35 13.52 -5.79
C TYR A 116 -22.60 13.60 -7.32
N PRO A 117 -22.16 12.57 -8.12
CA PRO A 117 -21.27 11.48 -7.73
C PRO A 117 -19.89 12.02 -7.35
N PHE A 118 -19.08 11.17 -6.71
CA PHE A 118 -17.77 11.57 -6.22
C PHE A 118 -16.69 10.53 -6.59
N HIS A 119 -15.47 10.98 -6.89
CA HIS A 119 -14.32 10.10 -7.07
C HIS A 119 -13.04 10.75 -6.51
N ILE A 120 -11.99 9.97 -6.41
CA ILE A 120 -10.66 10.47 -6.06
C ILE A 120 -9.87 10.65 -7.36
N SER A 121 -9.59 11.92 -7.72
CA SER A 121 -8.87 12.25 -8.96
C SER A 121 -7.46 11.68 -8.98
N GLU A 122 -6.79 11.66 -7.82
CA GLU A 122 -5.51 10.97 -7.63
C GLU A 122 -5.39 10.41 -6.21
N TYR A 123 -4.80 9.22 -6.08
CA TYR A 123 -4.43 8.62 -4.80
C TYR A 123 -3.36 7.54 -4.97
N ALA A 124 -2.90 6.99 -3.84
CA ALA A 124 -1.98 5.87 -3.81
C ALA A 124 -0.75 6.05 -4.70
N HIS A 125 -0.13 7.25 -4.66
CA HIS A 125 1.08 7.60 -5.42
C HIS A 125 2.11 6.47 -5.39
N SER A 126 2.41 5.89 -6.55
CA SER A 126 3.04 4.56 -6.68
C SER A 126 4.56 4.58 -6.78
N MET A 127 5.18 5.72 -6.49
CA MET A 127 6.64 5.83 -6.46
C MET A 127 7.23 5.02 -5.30
N GLY A 128 8.28 4.25 -5.59
CA GLY A 128 9.02 3.50 -4.57
C GLY A 128 8.20 2.38 -3.94
N ASN A 129 8.08 2.41 -2.63
CA ASN A 129 7.45 1.35 -1.81
C ASN A 129 5.99 1.74 -1.47
N ALA A 130 5.15 1.78 -2.47
CA ALA A 130 3.84 2.41 -2.43
C ALA A 130 2.67 1.43 -2.59
N VAL A 131 1.47 1.99 -2.72
CA VAL A 131 0.08 1.52 -2.71
C VAL A 131 -0.34 0.79 -1.43
N GLY A 132 0.33 1.05 -0.32
CA GLY A 132 -0.09 0.54 0.99
C GLY A 132 -1.49 1.05 1.38
N ASN A 133 -2.23 0.22 2.13
CA ASN A 133 -3.58 0.52 2.61
C ASN A 133 -4.63 0.74 1.50
N LEU A 134 -4.39 0.26 0.29
CA LEU A 134 -5.34 0.40 -0.82
C LEU A 134 -6.69 -0.24 -0.49
N VAL A 135 -6.70 -1.38 0.19
CA VAL A 135 -7.91 -2.07 0.66
C VAL A 135 -8.76 -1.19 1.57
N ASP A 136 -8.16 -0.39 2.44
CA ASP A 136 -8.90 0.51 3.36
C ASP A 136 -9.67 1.60 2.61
N TYR A 137 -9.14 2.10 1.50
CA TYR A 137 -9.86 3.01 0.60
C TYR A 137 -11.04 2.31 -0.06
N TRP A 138 -10.82 1.10 -0.57
CA TRP A 138 -11.85 0.38 -1.31
C TRP A 138 -12.97 -0.16 -0.43
N ASP A 139 -12.68 -0.53 0.80
CA ASP A 139 -13.71 -0.85 1.80
C ASP A 139 -14.66 0.34 2.03
N ALA A 140 -14.10 1.55 2.09
CA ALA A 140 -14.92 2.75 2.22
C ALA A 140 -15.67 3.07 0.91
N ILE A 141 -15.01 3.04 -0.24
CA ILE A 141 -15.59 3.34 -1.56
C ILE A 141 -16.75 2.39 -1.85
N GLU A 142 -16.55 1.07 -1.71
CA GLU A 142 -17.56 0.04 -2.01
C GLU A 142 -18.72 0.02 -1.00
N SER A 143 -18.58 0.69 0.14
CA SER A 143 -19.67 0.82 1.12
C SER A 143 -20.82 1.72 0.66
N THR A 144 -20.68 2.43 -0.47
CA THR A 144 -21.67 3.37 -1.01
C THR A 144 -21.88 3.18 -2.51
N ASN A 145 -22.98 3.77 -3.02
CA ASN A 145 -23.28 3.78 -4.45
C ASN A 145 -22.93 5.12 -5.16
N PHE A 146 -22.42 6.10 -4.42
CA PHE A 146 -22.12 7.43 -4.97
C PHE A 146 -20.62 7.71 -5.08
N PHE A 147 -19.79 6.91 -4.45
CA PHE A 147 -18.35 6.99 -4.53
C PHE A 147 -17.85 6.06 -5.64
N MET A 148 -17.34 6.63 -6.73
CA MET A 148 -17.09 5.88 -7.97
C MET A 148 -15.77 5.12 -7.97
N GLY A 149 -14.84 5.51 -7.13
CA GLY A 149 -13.46 4.96 -7.10
C GLY A 149 -12.41 6.05 -7.10
N GLY A 150 -11.27 5.74 -7.68
CA GLY A 150 -10.15 6.68 -7.79
C GLY A 150 -9.13 6.26 -8.83
N ALA A 151 -8.32 7.22 -9.28
CA ALA A 151 -7.21 7.01 -10.20
C ALA A 151 -5.89 6.95 -9.44
N ILE A 152 -5.20 5.81 -9.49
CA ILE A 152 -3.86 5.67 -8.91
C ILE A 152 -2.87 6.51 -9.71
N TRP A 153 -2.05 7.31 -9.06
CA TRP A 153 -0.91 7.98 -9.67
C TRP A 153 0.35 7.14 -9.54
N ASP A 154 0.88 6.47 -10.63
CA ASP A 154 0.18 6.39 -11.88
C ASP A 154 0.24 4.95 -12.45
N TRP A 155 -0.09 4.78 -13.71
CA TRP A 155 -0.15 3.46 -14.35
C TRP A 155 1.24 2.92 -14.72
N ILE A 156 2.05 3.73 -15.41
CA ILE A 156 3.34 3.32 -16.00
C ILE A 156 4.44 4.33 -15.68
N ASP A 157 5.62 3.85 -15.35
CA ASP A 157 6.80 4.71 -15.21
C ASP A 157 7.04 5.55 -16.46
N GLN A 158 7.12 6.85 -16.28
CA GLN A 158 7.41 7.82 -17.35
C GLN A 158 8.92 7.90 -17.60
N SER A 159 9.54 6.77 -17.86
CA SER A 159 10.98 6.61 -18.02
C SER A 159 11.36 6.20 -19.43
N MET A 160 12.60 6.39 -19.78
CA MET A 160 13.16 5.99 -21.08
C MET A 160 14.38 5.09 -20.88
N TYR A 161 14.71 4.28 -21.88
CA TYR A 161 15.97 3.57 -21.87
C TYR A 161 17.11 4.46 -22.37
N ASN A 162 18.25 4.37 -21.67
CA ASN A 162 19.51 4.95 -22.09
C ASN A 162 20.65 3.91 -21.93
N TYR A 163 21.84 4.22 -22.41
CA TYR A 163 22.97 3.30 -22.40
C TYR A 163 24.19 3.98 -21.78
N THR A 164 24.92 3.24 -20.94
CA THR A 164 26.22 3.68 -20.43
C THR A 164 27.24 3.74 -21.58
N LYS A 165 28.40 4.35 -21.33
CA LYS A 165 29.51 4.39 -22.32
C LYS A 165 29.95 2.99 -22.73
N GLU A 166 29.79 1.99 -21.87
CA GLU A 166 30.13 0.59 -22.12
C GLU A 166 29.00 -0.17 -22.83
N GLY A 167 27.91 0.51 -23.21
CA GLY A 167 26.78 -0.08 -23.94
C GLY A 167 25.77 -0.83 -23.03
N LYS A 168 25.85 -0.70 -21.72
CA LYS A 168 24.88 -1.30 -20.80
C LYS A 168 23.62 -0.45 -20.75
N ARG A 169 22.47 -1.07 -21.08
CA ARG A 169 21.15 -0.43 -20.99
C ARG A 169 20.75 -0.18 -19.53
N TYR A 170 20.18 0.98 -19.26
CA TYR A 170 19.58 1.34 -17.98
C TYR A 170 18.32 2.16 -18.18
N VAL A 171 17.50 2.28 -17.13
CA VAL A 171 16.32 3.14 -17.11
C VAL A 171 16.75 4.54 -16.70
N ALA A 172 16.46 5.52 -17.55
CA ALA A 172 16.87 6.91 -17.39
C ALA A 172 15.68 7.81 -17.04
N TYR A 173 15.95 8.88 -16.31
CA TYR A 173 15.00 9.88 -15.87
C TYR A 173 15.65 11.27 -15.78
N GLY A 174 15.01 12.25 -15.16
CA GLY A 174 15.47 13.63 -15.09
C GLY A 174 16.91 13.75 -14.58
N GLY A 175 17.74 14.49 -15.28
CA GLY A 175 19.18 14.68 -15.03
C GLY A 175 20.08 13.73 -15.82
N ASP A 176 19.59 12.54 -16.21
CA ASP A 176 20.39 11.55 -16.97
C ASP A 176 20.71 11.99 -18.39
N PHE A 177 20.01 12.99 -18.89
CA PHE A 177 20.21 13.59 -20.24
C PHE A 177 20.95 14.93 -20.18
N GLY A 178 21.48 15.31 -19.00
CA GLY A 178 22.15 16.60 -18.78
C GLY A 178 21.20 17.77 -18.61
N ASP A 179 19.92 17.51 -18.42
CA ASP A 179 18.87 18.49 -18.17
C ASP A 179 18.97 19.07 -16.75
N THR A 180 18.76 20.39 -16.64
CA THR A 180 18.77 21.12 -15.35
C THR A 180 17.88 22.38 -15.49
N PRO A 181 16.93 22.64 -14.56
CA PRO A 181 16.58 21.82 -13.39
C PRO A 181 15.84 20.54 -13.76
N ASN A 182 15.79 19.57 -12.83
CA ASN A 182 15.04 18.33 -12.98
C ASN A 182 14.62 17.79 -11.60
N ASP A 183 13.64 16.88 -11.56
CA ASP A 183 13.14 16.23 -10.35
C ASP A 183 13.63 14.77 -10.21
N GLY A 184 14.69 14.40 -10.95
CA GLY A 184 15.32 13.08 -10.86
C GLY A 184 14.34 11.96 -11.16
N GLN A 185 14.27 10.99 -10.26
CA GLN A 185 13.43 9.80 -10.37
C GLN A 185 11.93 10.05 -10.11
N PHE A 186 11.48 11.28 -9.94
CA PHE A 186 10.08 11.61 -9.60
C PHE A 186 9.08 11.31 -10.73
N VAL A 187 9.53 10.66 -11.78
CA VAL A 187 8.75 10.12 -12.91
C VAL A 187 8.58 8.59 -12.85
N MET A 188 9.15 7.95 -11.81
CA MET A 188 9.08 6.50 -11.60
C MET A 188 7.87 6.12 -10.73
N ASN A 189 6.70 6.63 -11.10
CA ASN A 189 5.47 6.62 -10.29
C ASN A 189 4.51 5.47 -10.67
N GLY A 190 4.83 4.71 -11.72
CA GLY A 190 3.94 3.68 -12.25
C GLY A 190 3.78 2.45 -11.34
N ILE A 191 2.63 1.79 -11.40
CA ILE A 191 2.44 0.44 -10.84
C ILE A 191 3.07 -0.64 -11.72
N ILE A 192 3.44 -0.28 -12.96
CA ILE A 192 4.25 -1.10 -13.87
C ILE A 192 5.48 -0.31 -14.33
N PHE A 193 6.53 -1.02 -14.73
CA PHE A 193 7.71 -0.40 -15.31
C PHE A 193 7.45 0.17 -16.71
N GLY A 194 8.35 1.04 -17.18
CA GLY A 194 8.26 1.63 -18.52
C GLY A 194 8.31 0.62 -19.67
N ASP A 195 8.75 -0.60 -19.43
CA ASP A 195 8.72 -1.72 -20.39
C ASP A 195 7.46 -2.61 -20.28
N LEU A 196 6.46 -2.15 -19.53
CA LEU A 196 5.18 -2.81 -19.28
C LEU A 196 5.28 -4.05 -18.37
N THR A 197 6.41 -4.30 -17.72
CA THR A 197 6.49 -5.39 -16.74
C THR A 197 5.88 -4.97 -15.40
N PRO A 198 5.13 -5.86 -14.71
CA PRO A 198 4.50 -5.53 -13.45
C PRO A 198 5.53 -5.26 -12.34
N LYS A 199 5.29 -4.22 -11.52
CA LYS A 199 5.94 -4.02 -10.24
C LYS A 199 5.21 -4.77 -9.12
N PRO A 200 5.78 -4.92 -7.91
CA PRO A 200 5.06 -5.49 -6.77
C PRO A 200 3.71 -4.84 -6.48
N GLN A 201 3.60 -3.52 -6.64
CA GLN A 201 2.38 -2.74 -6.47
C GLN A 201 1.23 -3.21 -7.37
N TYR A 202 1.54 -3.66 -8.57
CA TYR A 202 0.54 -4.18 -9.51
C TYR A 202 -0.28 -5.33 -8.92
N PHE A 203 0.36 -6.23 -8.18
CA PHE A 203 -0.32 -7.38 -7.59
C PHE A 203 -1.26 -6.99 -6.46
N GLU A 204 -0.89 -5.97 -5.67
CA GLU A 204 -1.78 -5.39 -4.66
C GLU A 204 -3.01 -4.75 -5.33
N VAL A 205 -2.80 -3.95 -6.38
CA VAL A 205 -3.90 -3.35 -7.16
C VAL A 205 -4.79 -4.42 -7.77
N LYS A 206 -4.20 -5.46 -8.38
CA LYS A 206 -4.97 -6.60 -8.93
C LYS A 206 -5.84 -7.25 -7.87
N LYS A 207 -5.32 -7.46 -6.65
CA LYS A 207 -6.05 -8.06 -5.54
C LYS A 207 -7.21 -7.18 -5.09
N VAL A 208 -6.96 -5.89 -4.86
CA VAL A 208 -7.97 -4.98 -4.32
C VAL A 208 -9.06 -4.67 -5.38
N TYR A 209 -8.70 -4.58 -6.66
CA TYR A 209 -9.61 -4.24 -7.75
C TYR A 209 -10.38 -5.45 -8.32
N GLN A 210 -10.20 -6.64 -7.80
CA GLN A 210 -10.94 -7.80 -8.29
C GLN A 210 -12.47 -7.64 -8.11
N TYR A 211 -13.22 -8.09 -9.10
CA TYR A 211 -14.68 -7.95 -9.14
C TYR A 211 -15.45 -9.14 -8.57
N ILE A 212 -14.77 -10.09 -7.93
CA ILE A 212 -15.37 -11.23 -7.24
C ILE A 212 -14.93 -11.17 -5.77
N GLY A 213 -15.88 -10.95 -4.89
CA GLY A 213 -15.66 -11.01 -3.44
C GLY A 213 -15.99 -12.39 -2.92
N THR A 214 -15.18 -12.92 -2.00
CA THR A 214 -15.45 -14.19 -1.34
C THR A 214 -15.17 -14.06 0.15
N THR A 215 -16.16 -14.37 0.96
CA THR A 215 -16.06 -14.36 2.42
C THR A 215 -16.74 -15.57 3.02
N TRP A 216 -16.57 -15.79 4.31
CA TRP A 216 -17.39 -16.79 5.01
C TRP A 216 -18.81 -16.27 5.24
N LYS A 217 -19.81 -16.99 4.72
CA LYS A 217 -21.19 -16.87 5.18
C LYS A 217 -21.38 -17.58 6.52
N ASP A 218 -20.85 -18.78 6.63
CA ASP A 218 -20.83 -19.60 7.84
C ASP A 218 -19.57 -20.49 7.82
N ALA A 219 -18.52 -20.08 8.53
CA ALA A 219 -17.26 -20.81 8.57
C ALA A 219 -17.42 -22.21 9.19
N LYS A 220 -18.33 -22.39 10.17
CA LYS A 220 -18.56 -23.69 10.81
C LYS A 220 -19.20 -24.71 9.87
N LYS A 221 -20.02 -24.24 8.93
CA LYS A 221 -20.65 -25.08 7.89
C LYS A 221 -19.85 -25.11 6.59
N ALA A 222 -18.67 -24.48 6.56
CA ALA A 222 -17.85 -24.30 5.37
C ALA A 222 -18.65 -23.68 4.19
N THR A 223 -19.56 -22.73 4.48
CA THR A 223 -20.38 -22.05 3.47
C THR A 223 -19.76 -20.71 3.14
N LEU A 224 -19.39 -20.54 1.89
CA LEU A 224 -18.87 -19.30 1.31
C LEU A 224 -20.03 -18.39 0.90
N ASP A 225 -19.78 -17.09 0.98
CA ASP A 225 -20.55 -16.04 0.32
C ASP A 225 -19.73 -15.50 -0.86
N VAL A 226 -20.17 -15.82 -2.07
CA VAL A 226 -19.56 -15.32 -3.31
C VAL A 226 -20.40 -14.15 -3.81
N PHE A 227 -19.80 -12.98 -3.85
CA PHE A 227 -20.42 -11.74 -4.30
C PHE A 227 -19.89 -11.31 -5.67
N ASN A 228 -20.79 -11.15 -6.64
CA ASN A 228 -20.45 -10.54 -7.91
C ASN A 228 -20.47 -9.00 -7.78
N LYS A 229 -19.29 -8.38 -7.74
CA LYS A 229 -19.12 -6.93 -7.57
C LYS A 229 -19.35 -6.13 -8.86
N ASN A 230 -19.47 -6.78 -10.01
CA ASN A 230 -19.79 -6.11 -11.28
C ASN A 230 -21.11 -5.35 -11.21
N TYR A 231 -21.24 -4.27 -12.00
CA TYR A 231 -22.40 -3.38 -11.97
C TYR A 231 -23.37 -3.60 -13.13
N TYR A 232 -22.93 -4.27 -14.20
CA TYR A 232 -23.73 -4.43 -15.42
C TYR A 232 -24.09 -5.89 -15.67
N SER A 233 -23.98 -6.33 -16.92
CA SER A 233 -24.45 -7.65 -17.35
C SER A 233 -23.47 -8.79 -17.13
N ASP A 234 -22.35 -8.55 -16.48
CA ASP A 234 -21.33 -9.57 -16.26
C ASP A 234 -21.80 -10.62 -15.24
N ASP A 235 -21.97 -11.84 -15.70
CA ASP A 235 -22.32 -12.99 -14.88
C ASP A 235 -21.07 -13.83 -14.60
N LEU A 236 -20.95 -14.39 -13.39
CA LEU A 236 -19.79 -15.20 -13.04
C LEU A 236 -19.78 -16.60 -13.65
N SER A 237 -20.78 -16.99 -14.43
CA SER A 237 -20.85 -18.30 -15.11
C SER A 237 -19.69 -18.53 -16.09
N SER A 238 -19.00 -17.48 -16.52
CA SER A 238 -17.82 -17.53 -17.38
C SER A 238 -16.53 -17.96 -16.66
N TYR A 239 -16.59 -18.16 -15.33
CA TYR A 239 -15.44 -18.56 -14.51
C TYR A 239 -15.59 -19.98 -13.98
N ASN A 240 -14.47 -20.70 -13.89
CA ASN A 240 -14.34 -21.88 -13.04
C ASN A 240 -14.01 -21.43 -11.63
N MET A 241 -14.54 -22.15 -10.63
CA MET A 241 -14.21 -21.95 -9.23
C MET A 241 -13.55 -23.22 -8.69
N ALA A 242 -12.41 -23.04 -8.03
CA ALA A 242 -11.69 -24.15 -7.39
C ALA A 242 -11.24 -23.74 -5.99
N TYR A 243 -10.97 -24.74 -5.15
CA TYR A 243 -10.43 -24.49 -3.81
C TYR A 243 -9.23 -25.38 -3.51
N THR A 244 -8.39 -24.92 -2.62
CA THR A 244 -7.29 -25.65 -2.00
C THR A 244 -7.27 -25.36 -0.50
N LEU A 245 -7.35 -26.40 0.34
CA LEU A 245 -7.16 -26.30 1.77
C LEU A 245 -5.71 -26.66 2.10
N THR A 246 -5.03 -25.79 2.82
CA THR A 246 -3.68 -26.04 3.33
C THR A 246 -3.68 -26.25 4.83
N ALA A 247 -2.79 -27.10 5.33
CA ALA A 247 -2.46 -27.27 6.74
C ALA A 247 -0.98 -26.90 6.92
N ASP A 248 -0.68 -25.87 7.73
CA ASP A 248 0.69 -25.35 7.90
C ASP A 248 1.41 -25.12 6.56
N GLY A 249 0.68 -24.58 5.57
CA GLY A 249 1.18 -24.30 4.22
C GLY A 249 1.19 -25.49 3.25
N LEU A 250 0.91 -26.72 3.71
CA LEU A 250 0.87 -27.92 2.85
C LEU A 250 -0.55 -28.23 2.40
N THR A 251 -0.76 -28.48 1.11
CA THR A 251 -2.07 -28.86 0.57
C THR A 251 -2.56 -30.20 1.14
N VAL A 252 -3.75 -30.19 1.74
CA VAL A 252 -4.39 -31.39 2.32
C VAL A 252 -5.71 -31.76 1.62
N LYS A 253 -6.46 -30.79 1.09
CA LYS A 253 -7.67 -31.01 0.29
C LYS A 253 -7.69 -30.06 -0.89
N LYS A 254 -8.29 -30.44 -2.00
CA LYS A 254 -8.54 -29.58 -3.16
C LYS A 254 -9.75 -30.07 -3.95
N GLY A 255 -10.42 -29.19 -4.65
CA GLY A 255 -11.54 -29.56 -5.50
C GLY A 255 -12.05 -28.42 -6.36
N ASN A 256 -12.98 -28.75 -7.26
CA ASN A 256 -13.73 -27.78 -8.03
C ASN A 256 -15.07 -27.52 -7.38
N LEU A 257 -15.58 -26.31 -7.52
CA LEU A 257 -16.88 -25.90 -6.99
C LEU A 257 -17.79 -25.46 -8.16
N GLU A 258 -19.07 -25.80 -8.07
CA GLU A 258 -20.05 -25.37 -9.07
C GLU A 258 -20.46 -23.92 -8.80
N LEU A 259 -19.84 -23.01 -9.53
CA LEU A 259 -20.17 -21.58 -9.43
C LEU A 259 -21.52 -21.28 -10.09
N GLY A 260 -21.74 -21.77 -11.33
CA GLY A 260 -22.93 -21.49 -12.12
C GLY A 260 -23.17 -20.00 -12.33
N SER A 261 -24.42 -19.59 -12.51
CA SER A 261 -24.80 -18.20 -12.68
C SER A 261 -24.79 -17.45 -11.33
N VAL A 262 -24.15 -16.28 -11.34
CA VAL A 262 -24.19 -15.26 -10.27
C VAL A 262 -24.29 -13.90 -10.97
N PRO A 263 -25.49 -13.37 -11.16
CA PRO A 263 -25.69 -12.08 -11.83
C PRO A 263 -24.99 -10.92 -11.10
N ALA A 264 -24.72 -9.83 -11.83
CA ALA A 264 -24.12 -8.62 -11.27
C ALA A 264 -24.86 -8.13 -10.02
N ARG A 265 -24.13 -7.70 -9.02
CA ARG A 265 -24.60 -7.20 -7.70
C ARG A 265 -25.44 -8.22 -6.90
N THR A 266 -25.24 -9.51 -7.14
CA THR A 266 -25.90 -10.58 -6.37
C THR A 266 -24.89 -11.46 -5.65
N HIS A 267 -25.40 -12.22 -4.69
CA HIS A 267 -24.66 -13.17 -3.86
C HIS A 267 -25.06 -14.61 -4.19
N LYS A 268 -24.10 -15.52 -4.06
CA LYS A 268 -24.35 -16.95 -4.07
C LYS A 268 -23.65 -17.64 -2.91
N TYR A 269 -24.38 -18.50 -2.22
CA TYR A 269 -23.81 -19.29 -1.11
C TYR A 269 -23.41 -20.66 -1.62
N ILE A 270 -22.17 -21.07 -1.33
CA ILE A 270 -21.58 -22.34 -1.78
C ILE A 270 -20.99 -23.05 -0.58
N THR A 271 -21.47 -24.25 -0.28
CA THR A 271 -20.94 -25.08 0.81
C THR A 271 -19.90 -26.05 0.27
N ILE A 272 -18.79 -26.21 0.99
CA ILE A 272 -17.73 -27.17 0.67
C ILE A 272 -17.88 -28.36 1.61
N ASP A 273 -18.53 -29.42 1.13
CA ASP A 273 -18.79 -30.60 1.94
C ASP A 273 -17.51 -31.24 2.45
N GLY A 274 -17.50 -31.62 3.73
CA GLY A 274 -16.37 -32.27 4.37
C GLY A 274 -15.12 -31.40 4.56
N LEU A 275 -15.17 -30.09 4.30
CA LEU A 275 -14.00 -29.22 4.45
C LEU A 275 -13.46 -29.24 5.88
N ASN A 276 -14.33 -29.12 6.87
CA ASN A 276 -13.99 -29.04 8.30
C ASN A 276 -13.81 -30.40 8.98
N GLU A 277 -13.90 -31.50 8.23
CA GLU A 277 -13.78 -32.85 8.81
C GLU A 277 -12.33 -33.29 8.95
N GLY A 278 -11.98 -33.86 10.13
CA GLY A 278 -10.67 -34.44 10.38
C GLY A 278 -9.53 -33.42 10.51
N LEU A 279 -9.83 -32.18 10.87
CA LEU A 279 -8.80 -31.16 11.11
C LEU A 279 -8.08 -31.43 12.43
N ASP A 280 -6.76 -31.25 12.43
CA ASP A 280 -5.92 -31.30 13.63
C ASP A 280 -5.99 -29.95 14.35
N PRO A 281 -6.43 -29.87 15.62
CA PRO A 281 -6.55 -28.62 16.36
C PRO A 281 -5.21 -27.87 16.56
N ASN A 282 -4.08 -28.57 16.39
CA ASN A 282 -2.75 -27.99 16.55
C ASN A 282 -2.17 -27.40 15.25
N LYS A 283 -2.95 -27.40 14.15
CA LYS A 283 -2.50 -26.88 12.85
C LYS A 283 -3.33 -25.68 12.41
N GLU A 284 -2.67 -24.79 11.71
CA GLU A 284 -3.32 -23.71 10.97
C GLU A 284 -3.87 -24.23 9.65
N TYR A 285 -5.16 -23.94 9.38
CA TYR A 285 -5.78 -24.28 8.10
C TYR A 285 -6.27 -23.02 7.38
N LEU A 286 -5.82 -22.87 6.13
CA LEU A 286 -6.21 -21.78 5.25
C LEU A 286 -6.88 -22.34 3.99
N LEU A 287 -8.01 -21.76 3.62
CA LEU A 287 -8.72 -22.05 2.38
C LEU A 287 -8.34 -21.04 1.31
N HIS A 288 -7.78 -21.50 0.20
CA HIS A 288 -7.58 -20.70 -1.01
C HIS A 288 -8.71 -20.98 -1.99
N VAL A 289 -9.37 -19.96 -2.48
CA VAL A 289 -10.39 -20.01 -3.52
C VAL A 289 -9.89 -19.28 -4.74
N THR A 290 -10.00 -19.87 -5.93
CA THR A 290 -9.54 -19.27 -7.17
C THR A 290 -10.66 -19.27 -8.21
N TYR A 291 -10.71 -18.20 -9.01
CA TYR A 291 -11.61 -18.01 -10.13
C TYR A 291 -10.81 -17.86 -11.41
N THR A 292 -10.99 -18.80 -12.35
CA THR A 292 -10.25 -18.82 -13.63
C THR A 292 -11.19 -18.70 -14.81
N LEU A 293 -10.73 -18.03 -15.87
CA LEU A 293 -11.49 -17.94 -17.13
C LEU A 293 -11.76 -19.33 -17.72
N LYS A 294 -13.01 -19.60 -18.12
CA LYS A 294 -13.40 -20.81 -18.85
C LYS A 294 -12.93 -20.77 -20.30
N HIS A 295 -12.93 -19.61 -20.92
CA HIS A 295 -12.65 -19.41 -22.34
C HIS A 295 -11.65 -18.27 -22.55
N ASP A 296 -11.03 -18.26 -23.72
CA ASP A 296 -10.19 -17.13 -24.15
C ASP A 296 -11.02 -15.85 -24.23
N MET A 297 -10.46 -14.78 -23.67
CA MET A 297 -10.98 -13.42 -23.78
C MET A 297 -10.00 -12.56 -24.59
N PRO A 298 -10.44 -11.38 -25.10
CA PRO A 298 -9.53 -10.49 -25.85
C PRO A 298 -8.27 -10.06 -25.09
N TRP A 299 -8.27 -10.17 -23.76
CA TRP A 299 -7.23 -9.69 -22.86
C TRP A 299 -6.50 -10.79 -22.09
N ALA A 300 -7.04 -12.05 -22.03
CA ALA A 300 -6.38 -13.18 -21.38
C ALA A 300 -6.86 -14.53 -21.93
N ARG A 301 -6.06 -15.57 -21.75
CA ARG A 301 -6.39 -16.94 -22.16
C ARG A 301 -7.22 -17.66 -21.09
N ALA A 302 -7.93 -18.69 -21.51
CA ALA A 302 -8.58 -19.65 -20.60
C ALA A 302 -7.58 -20.12 -19.53
N GLY A 303 -8.05 -20.28 -18.31
CA GLY A 303 -7.23 -20.62 -17.15
C GLY A 303 -6.55 -19.43 -16.46
N TYR A 304 -6.63 -18.22 -17.00
CA TYR A 304 -6.14 -17.01 -16.30
C TYR A 304 -6.88 -16.81 -14.98
N VAL A 305 -6.13 -16.60 -13.88
CA VAL A 305 -6.69 -16.33 -12.55
C VAL A 305 -7.17 -14.88 -12.49
N GLN A 306 -8.50 -14.73 -12.53
CA GLN A 306 -9.15 -13.42 -12.47
C GLN A 306 -9.27 -12.88 -11.05
N ALA A 307 -9.60 -13.76 -10.12
CA ALA A 307 -9.73 -13.41 -8.71
C ALA A 307 -9.33 -14.60 -7.84
N GLU A 308 -8.89 -14.28 -6.64
CA GLU A 308 -8.54 -15.28 -5.64
C GLU A 308 -8.78 -14.75 -4.23
N GLU A 309 -9.03 -15.66 -3.28
CA GLU A 309 -9.20 -15.32 -1.88
C GLU A 309 -8.53 -16.34 -0.98
N GLN A 310 -8.02 -15.89 0.15
CA GLN A 310 -7.51 -16.73 1.21
C GLN A 310 -8.34 -16.49 2.48
N LEU A 311 -8.95 -17.54 3.00
CA LEU A 311 -9.82 -17.46 4.17
C LEU A 311 -9.29 -18.35 5.29
N PRO A 312 -9.21 -17.86 6.54
CA PRO A 312 -8.87 -18.70 7.67
C PRO A 312 -10.02 -19.70 7.93
N VAL A 313 -9.66 -20.97 8.07
CA VAL A 313 -10.58 -22.06 8.47
C VAL A 313 -10.39 -22.36 9.94
N GLN A 314 -9.16 -22.54 10.37
CA GLN A 314 -8.79 -22.80 11.75
C GLN A 314 -7.40 -22.23 12.04
N MET A 315 -7.26 -21.57 13.16
CA MET A 315 -5.94 -21.22 13.71
C MET A 315 -5.53 -22.29 14.72
N ALA A 316 -4.24 -22.59 14.79
CA ALA A 316 -3.73 -23.56 15.77
C ALA A 316 -4.09 -23.11 17.20
N GLU A 317 -4.71 -23.99 17.98
CA GLU A 317 -5.11 -23.70 19.35
C GLU A 317 -3.91 -23.53 20.29
N THR A 318 -2.85 -24.27 20.02
CA THR A 318 -1.62 -24.21 20.80
C THR A 318 -0.42 -24.03 19.91
N ARG A 319 0.47 -23.11 20.25
CA ARG A 319 1.81 -23.12 19.69
C ARG A 319 2.58 -24.29 20.31
N PRO A 320 3.37 -25.05 19.54
CA PRO A 320 4.18 -26.11 20.12
C PRO A 320 5.07 -25.49 21.22
N THR A 321 4.85 -25.95 22.44
CA THR A 321 5.73 -25.60 23.56
C THR A 321 7.03 -26.36 23.35
N ILE A 322 8.10 -25.62 23.07
CA ILE A 322 9.43 -26.21 23.05
C ILE A 322 9.71 -26.69 24.49
N ALA A 323 9.79 -27.99 24.68
CA ALA A 323 10.13 -28.56 25.96
C ALA A 323 11.53 -28.07 26.35
N VAL A 324 11.63 -27.36 27.45
CA VAL A 324 12.92 -26.92 27.99
C VAL A 324 13.70 -28.17 28.42
N GLN A 325 14.81 -28.43 27.73
CA GLN A 325 15.68 -29.56 28.05
C GLN A 325 16.93 -29.05 28.79
N GLY A 326 17.17 -29.61 29.96
CA GLY A 326 18.35 -29.29 30.75
C GLY A 326 18.19 -28.02 31.59
N LYS A 327 19.29 -27.60 32.20
CA LYS A 327 19.33 -26.42 33.07
C LYS A 327 20.17 -25.31 32.43
N VAL A 328 19.68 -24.10 32.52
CA VAL A 328 20.42 -22.91 32.12
C VAL A 328 21.35 -22.49 33.27
N ASN A 329 22.63 -22.38 33.01
CA ASN A 329 23.63 -21.85 33.94
C ASN A 329 23.80 -20.37 33.66
N VAL A 330 23.78 -19.55 34.71
CA VAL A 330 23.98 -18.12 34.65
C VAL A 330 25.29 -17.84 35.38
N SER A 331 26.28 -17.27 34.73
CA SER A 331 27.55 -16.86 35.39
C SER A 331 27.37 -15.60 36.23
N ALA A 332 28.26 -15.39 37.18
CA ALA A 332 28.40 -14.04 37.73
C ALA A 332 28.89 -13.08 36.64
N PRO A 333 28.45 -11.83 36.62
CA PRO A 333 28.97 -10.83 35.69
C PRO A 333 30.50 -10.70 35.77
N LYS A 334 31.16 -10.70 34.60
CA LYS A 334 32.60 -10.43 34.49
C LYS A 334 32.79 -9.16 33.67
N GLY A 335 33.14 -8.09 34.35
CA GLY A 335 33.11 -6.74 33.76
C GLY A 335 31.68 -6.40 33.30
N ASN A 336 31.56 -6.02 32.05
CA ASN A 336 30.26 -5.64 31.44
C ASN A 336 29.56 -6.82 30.71
N LYS A 337 29.96 -8.06 30.99
CA LYS A 337 29.40 -9.24 30.29
C LYS A 337 28.78 -10.22 31.29
N LEU A 338 27.65 -10.76 30.92
CA LEU A 338 26.95 -11.86 31.60
C LEU A 338 26.85 -13.04 30.61
N VAL A 339 27.27 -14.23 31.03
CA VAL A 339 27.18 -15.43 30.19
C VAL A 339 26.06 -16.33 30.71
N MET A 340 25.25 -16.81 29.80
CA MET A 340 24.29 -17.88 30.04
C MET A 340 24.59 -19.05 29.11
N SER A 341 24.51 -20.27 29.64
CA SER A 341 24.73 -21.48 28.83
C SER A 341 23.74 -22.57 29.19
N GLY A 342 23.35 -23.32 28.19
CA GLY A 342 22.57 -24.54 28.27
C GLY A 342 23.28 -25.68 27.57
N PRO A 343 22.66 -26.87 27.46
CA PRO A 343 23.27 -28.01 26.80
C PRO A 343 23.69 -27.76 25.35
N THR A 344 22.94 -26.92 24.64
CA THR A 344 23.10 -26.70 23.20
C THR A 344 23.47 -25.26 22.83
N PHE A 345 23.49 -24.34 23.80
CA PHE A 345 23.75 -22.95 23.50
C PHE A 345 24.68 -22.28 24.54
N THR A 346 25.37 -21.25 24.10
CA THR A 346 26.04 -20.28 24.94
C THR A 346 25.76 -18.88 24.39
N THR A 347 25.35 -17.98 25.28
CA THR A 347 25.09 -16.59 24.92
C THR A 347 25.76 -15.65 25.91
N THR A 348 26.31 -14.57 25.43
CA THR A 348 26.88 -13.48 26.23
C THR A 348 26.01 -12.24 26.06
N PHE A 349 25.68 -11.59 27.15
CA PHE A 349 24.96 -10.32 27.15
C PHE A 349 25.92 -9.15 27.42
N ASP A 350 25.68 -8.04 26.75
CA ASP A 350 26.34 -6.77 27.04
C ASP A 350 25.50 -5.94 28.03
N LEU A 351 25.98 -5.81 29.25
CA LEU A 351 25.25 -5.12 30.32
C LEU A 351 25.31 -3.58 30.21
N VAL A 352 26.18 -3.02 29.36
CA VAL A 352 26.23 -1.59 29.08
C VAL A 352 25.22 -1.19 28.03
N LYS A 353 25.12 -1.98 26.96
CA LYS A 353 24.17 -1.74 25.89
C LYS A 353 22.79 -2.34 26.17
N GLY A 354 22.70 -3.38 27.00
CA GLY A 354 21.46 -4.10 27.30
C GLY A 354 20.98 -4.97 26.13
N THR A 355 21.91 -5.71 25.52
CA THR A 355 21.62 -6.57 24.39
C THR A 355 22.41 -7.87 24.44
N ILE A 356 22.11 -8.81 23.55
CA ILE A 356 22.91 -10.00 23.31
C ILE A 356 24.21 -9.56 22.64
N TYR A 357 25.36 -9.92 23.23
CA TYR A 357 26.67 -9.67 22.62
C TYR A 357 26.99 -10.74 21.57
N ASN A 358 26.78 -12.01 21.90
CA ASN A 358 26.89 -13.13 20.96
C ASN A 358 25.95 -14.27 21.35
N LEU A 359 25.67 -15.15 20.37
CA LEU A 359 24.93 -16.39 20.58
C LEU A 359 25.56 -17.50 19.73
N GLN A 360 25.87 -18.61 20.38
CA GLN A 360 26.22 -19.88 19.74
C GLN A 360 25.14 -20.92 20.03
N TYR A 361 24.79 -21.72 19.04
CA TYR A 361 23.87 -22.85 19.17
C TYR A 361 24.43 -24.07 18.44
N ASP A 362 24.53 -25.20 19.14
CA ASP A 362 25.17 -26.45 18.64
C ASP A 362 26.55 -26.20 17.99
N GLY A 363 27.38 -25.37 18.63
CA GLY A 363 28.72 -25.02 18.13
C GLY A 363 28.73 -24.07 16.93
N LYS A 364 27.58 -23.61 16.45
CA LYS A 364 27.45 -22.65 15.36
C LYS A 364 27.19 -21.26 15.89
N THR A 365 27.90 -20.28 15.36
CA THR A 365 27.63 -18.85 15.65
C THR A 365 26.34 -18.43 14.97
N ILE A 366 25.36 -18.05 15.79
CA ILE A 366 24.07 -17.48 15.32
C ILE A 366 24.16 -15.95 15.36
N ILE A 367 24.71 -15.38 16.41
CA ILE A 367 24.97 -13.94 16.54
C ILE A 367 26.46 -13.78 16.79
N ALA A 368 27.15 -13.10 15.89
CA ALA A 368 28.56 -12.76 16.03
C ALA A 368 28.79 -11.75 17.16
N ASP A 369 30.04 -11.63 17.63
CA ASP A 369 30.42 -10.73 18.69
C ASP A 369 30.03 -9.28 18.39
N GLY A 370 29.26 -8.67 19.30
CA GLY A 370 28.79 -7.30 19.17
C GLY A 370 27.69 -7.05 18.15
N CYS A 371 27.13 -8.10 17.53
CA CYS A 371 26.10 -8.00 16.51
C CYS A 371 24.68 -8.35 17.02
N GLY A 372 24.43 -8.20 18.31
CA GLY A 372 23.10 -8.47 18.88
C GLY A 372 22.05 -7.45 18.46
N PRO A 373 20.78 -7.78 18.70
CA PRO A 373 19.67 -6.90 18.33
C PRO A 373 19.72 -5.60 19.13
N GLU A 374 19.63 -4.48 18.44
CA GLU A 374 19.53 -3.13 18.98
C GLU A 374 18.32 -2.42 18.37
N LEU A 375 17.72 -1.46 19.08
CA LEU A 375 16.68 -0.63 18.51
C LEU A 375 17.23 0.11 17.29
N ASN A 376 16.53 0.00 16.17
CA ASN A 376 16.86 0.71 14.94
C ASN A 376 15.74 1.69 14.59
N ALA A 377 16.07 2.97 14.48
CA ALA A 377 15.15 4.02 14.03
C ALA A 377 15.46 4.52 12.61
N PHE A 378 16.28 3.78 11.88
CA PHE A 378 16.71 4.15 10.53
C PHE A 378 16.57 2.95 9.59
N ARG A 379 16.21 3.23 8.34
CA ARG A 379 16.24 2.28 7.24
C ARG A 379 16.89 2.93 6.02
N ALA A 380 17.29 2.14 5.05
CA ALA A 380 17.60 2.67 3.73
C ALA A 380 16.38 3.43 3.21
N TRP A 381 16.60 4.67 2.81
CA TRP A 381 15.52 5.51 2.31
C TRP A 381 15.08 5.08 0.90
N THR A 382 13.81 5.27 0.63
CA THR A 382 13.19 5.06 -0.68
C THR A 382 12.96 6.42 -1.36
N ASN A 383 12.56 6.40 -2.62
CA ASN A 383 12.27 7.63 -3.36
C ASN A 383 11.20 8.51 -2.67
N ASN A 384 10.27 7.91 -1.96
CA ASN A 384 9.25 8.63 -1.18
C ASN A 384 9.81 9.34 0.06
N ASP A 385 11.02 9.06 0.46
CA ASP A 385 11.67 9.65 1.62
C ASP A 385 12.54 10.90 1.26
N ASN A 386 12.57 11.31 -0.01
CA ASN A 386 13.42 12.41 -0.50
C ASN A 386 13.31 13.70 0.32
N TRP A 387 12.14 13.97 0.86
CA TRP A 387 11.88 15.16 1.69
C TRP A 387 12.36 15.01 3.15
N ALA A 388 12.73 13.83 3.60
CA ALA A 388 12.98 13.51 5.00
C ALA A 388 14.36 12.93 5.29
N TYR A 389 14.98 12.20 4.35
CA TYR A 389 16.19 11.40 4.63
C TYR A 389 17.39 12.23 5.06
N GLU A 390 17.55 13.43 4.53
CA GLU A 390 18.63 14.33 4.95
C GLU A 390 18.52 14.69 6.44
N GLY A 391 17.29 14.92 6.91
CA GLY A 391 17.00 15.13 8.32
C GLY A 391 17.33 13.91 9.18
N TRP A 392 17.11 12.69 8.69
CA TRP A 392 17.46 11.47 9.41
C TRP A 392 18.96 11.36 9.65
N TYR A 393 19.78 11.63 8.62
CA TYR A 393 21.24 11.64 8.74
C TYR A 393 21.72 12.80 9.60
N ALA A 394 21.21 14.01 9.38
CA ALA A 394 21.60 15.20 10.15
C ALA A 394 21.37 15.04 11.66
N ASN A 395 20.34 14.25 12.02
CA ASN A 395 20.00 13.98 13.42
C ASN A 395 20.60 12.67 13.96
N GLY A 396 21.30 11.92 13.13
CA GLY A 396 22.00 10.71 13.52
C GLY A 396 21.08 9.53 13.84
N LEU A 397 19.88 9.44 13.22
CA LEU A 397 18.98 8.30 13.41
C LEU A 397 19.61 6.97 12.93
N ASN A 398 20.56 7.04 12.01
CA ASN A 398 21.36 5.92 11.53
C ASN A 398 22.47 5.48 12.51
N ASN A 399 22.63 6.18 13.63
CA ASN A 399 23.69 5.94 14.61
C ASN A 399 23.18 6.15 16.03
N LEU A 400 22.11 5.46 16.41
CA LEU A 400 21.57 5.51 17.76
C LEU A 400 22.61 4.98 18.76
N GLN A 401 22.71 5.66 19.89
CA GLN A 401 23.49 5.23 21.02
C GLN A 401 22.61 4.60 22.08
N HIS A 402 22.96 3.40 22.53
CA HIS A 402 22.17 2.60 23.46
C HIS A 402 22.86 2.51 24.81
N LYS A 403 22.10 2.73 25.86
CA LYS A 403 22.58 2.64 27.26
C LYS A 403 21.59 1.84 28.09
N CYS A 404 22.06 0.74 28.67
CA CYS A 404 21.30 0.00 29.65
C CYS A 404 21.26 0.78 30.97
N THR A 405 20.06 1.13 31.43
CA THR A 405 19.87 1.86 32.70
C THR A 405 19.69 0.90 33.86
N SER A 406 19.18 -0.29 33.61
CA SER A 406 19.04 -1.36 34.60
C SER A 406 18.81 -2.71 33.91
N HIS A 407 19.12 -3.78 34.63
CA HIS A 407 18.74 -5.14 34.19
C HIS A 407 18.34 -6.01 35.37
N THR A 408 17.52 -7.01 35.13
CA THR A 408 17.15 -8.05 36.10
C THR A 408 17.22 -9.42 35.45
N THR A 409 17.63 -10.42 36.23
CA THR A 409 17.67 -11.82 35.78
C THR A 409 16.79 -12.66 36.71
N HIS A 410 15.95 -13.48 36.12
CA HIS A 410 15.01 -14.34 36.84
C HIS A 410 15.10 -15.80 36.33
N VAL A 411 15.22 -16.74 37.24
CA VAL A 411 15.13 -18.17 36.95
C VAL A 411 13.69 -18.60 37.09
N ASN A 412 13.07 -19.03 36.02
CA ASN A 412 11.67 -19.45 35.97
C ASN A 412 11.48 -20.85 36.57
N LYS A 413 10.25 -21.19 36.95
CA LYS A 413 9.91 -22.49 37.55
C LYS A 413 10.14 -23.69 36.61
N ASP A 414 10.09 -23.46 35.29
CA ASP A 414 10.34 -24.45 34.25
C ASP A 414 11.84 -24.65 33.94
N GLY A 415 12.74 -23.94 34.64
CA GLY A 415 14.19 -24.01 34.45
C GLY A 415 14.72 -23.08 33.37
N SER A 416 13.86 -22.33 32.68
CA SER A 416 14.29 -21.25 31.79
C SER A 416 14.78 -20.03 32.58
N VAL A 417 15.53 -19.17 31.92
CA VAL A 417 16.02 -17.92 32.52
C VAL A 417 15.57 -16.74 31.66
N SER A 418 14.97 -15.76 32.31
CA SER A 418 14.59 -14.49 31.71
C SER A 418 15.58 -13.41 32.13
N ILE A 419 16.03 -12.61 31.20
CA ILE A 419 16.74 -11.36 31.45
C ILE A 419 15.95 -10.20 30.85
N VAL A 420 15.77 -9.14 31.64
CA VAL A 420 15.06 -7.93 31.21
C VAL A 420 16.04 -6.77 31.31
N PHE A 421 16.16 -6.04 30.24
CA PHE A 421 16.95 -4.81 30.15
C PHE A 421 16.03 -3.61 30.00
N ASN A 422 16.28 -2.53 30.73
CA ASN A 422 15.76 -1.21 30.45
C ASN A 422 16.85 -0.43 29.71
N VAL A 423 16.56 -0.03 28.48
CA VAL A 423 17.54 0.60 27.60
C VAL A 423 17.02 1.96 27.16
N GLU A 424 17.86 2.97 27.31
CA GLU A 424 17.66 4.27 26.65
C GLU A 424 18.43 4.29 25.34
N SER A 425 17.73 4.72 24.28
CA SER A 425 18.31 4.87 22.95
C SER A 425 18.21 6.32 22.52
N GLN A 426 19.33 6.93 22.15
CA GLN A 426 19.42 8.34 21.81
C GLN A 426 20.09 8.53 20.46
N ALA A 427 19.54 9.45 19.65
CA ALA A 427 20.24 9.96 18.49
C ALA A 427 21.33 10.97 18.94
N PRO A 428 22.54 10.97 18.34
CA PRO A 428 23.63 11.82 18.77
C PRO A 428 23.36 13.33 18.61
N HIS A 429 22.41 13.71 17.77
CA HIS A 429 22.09 15.09 17.44
C HIS A 429 20.59 15.40 17.65
N GLY A 430 20.13 15.49 18.89
CA GLY A 430 18.98 16.31 19.22
C GLY A 430 17.57 15.74 19.09
N TYR A 431 17.32 14.48 18.73
CA TYR A 431 15.96 13.93 18.77
C TYR A 431 15.74 12.98 19.94
N ARG A 432 14.66 13.22 20.65
CA ARG A 432 14.07 12.27 21.59
C ARG A 432 12.84 11.65 20.95
N LEU A 433 12.84 10.34 20.81
CA LEU A 433 11.65 9.58 20.43
C LEU A 433 10.81 9.40 21.69
N GLU A 434 9.82 10.27 21.88
CA GLU A 434 8.77 10.04 22.88
C GLU A 434 7.64 9.23 22.24
N GLY A 435 7.26 8.14 22.90
CA GLY A 435 6.39 7.12 22.39
C GLY A 435 5.08 7.59 21.78
N GLY A 436 4.70 6.99 20.64
CA GLY A 436 3.35 6.78 20.18
C GLY A 436 2.60 7.99 19.64
N ASN A 437 2.97 8.44 18.52
CA ASN A 437 2.24 9.10 17.42
C ASN A 437 3.20 10.00 16.67
N ALA A 438 3.66 9.51 15.54
CA ALA A 438 4.51 10.27 14.61
C ALA A 438 3.75 11.47 14.05
N ASN A 439 3.69 12.54 14.82
CA ASN A 439 3.29 13.83 14.32
C ASN A 439 4.58 14.62 14.05
N TRP A 440 4.96 14.72 12.78
CA TRP A 440 6.19 15.34 12.29
C TRP A 440 6.48 16.73 12.88
N LYS A 441 5.48 17.49 13.28
CA LYS A 441 5.63 18.80 13.91
C LYS A 441 6.32 18.75 15.29
N ARG A 442 6.36 17.63 15.96
CA ARG A 442 7.03 17.47 17.28
C ARG A 442 8.49 17.11 17.20
N LEU A 443 8.96 16.59 16.08
CA LEU A 443 10.37 16.26 15.88
C LEU A 443 11.26 17.49 15.64
N VAL A 444 10.70 18.65 15.36
CA VAL A 444 11.44 19.88 15.00
C VAL A 444 11.85 20.72 16.22
N GLU A 445 11.26 20.50 17.39
CA GLU A 445 11.40 21.41 18.54
C GLU A 445 12.68 21.25 19.38
N PHE A 446 13.53 20.27 19.07
CA PHE A 446 14.73 20.00 19.87
C PHE A 446 16.05 20.34 19.17
N LYS A 447 16.02 21.22 18.19
CA LYS A 447 17.19 21.59 17.37
C LYS A 447 18.44 22.05 18.14
N ASP A 448 18.27 22.56 19.34
CA ASP A 448 19.35 23.23 20.06
C ASP A 448 19.76 22.57 21.39
N LYS A 449 19.19 21.39 21.70
CA LYS A 449 19.56 20.67 22.93
C LYS A 449 19.92 19.23 22.61
N PRO A 450 21.22 18.87 22.57
CA PRO A 450 21.64 17.50 22.51
C PRO A 450 21.03 16.73 23.68
N LEU A 451 20.35 15.60 23.40
CA LEU A 451 19.87 14.73 24.45
C LEU A 451 21.05 14.14 25.22
N GLY A 452 21.05 14.33 26.53
CA GLY A 452 22.10 13.77 27.39
C GLY A 452 23.14 14.77 27.92
N ARG A 453 22.86 16.04 27.89
CA ARG A 453 23.57 17.02 28.71
C ARG A 453 22.74 17.49 29.88
#